data_e9ee4f968436378e9ebcb4ef3d4cbdbc
#
_entry.id   e9ee4f968436378e9ebcb4ef3d4cbdbc
#
_cell.length_a   1.000
_cell.length_b   1.000
_cell.length_c   1.000
_cell.angle_alpha   90.00
_cell.angle_beta   90.00
_cell.angle_gamma   90.00
#
_symmetry.space_group_name_H-M   'P 1'
#
loop_
_entity.id
_entity.type
_entity.pdbx_description
1 polymer ?
#
loop_
_entity_poly.entity_id
_entity_poly.type
_entity_poly.pdbx_seq_one_letter_code
_entity_poly.pdbx_strand_id
1 'polypeptide(L)'
;MGQGTLPPDRVPKGGQLAAQPSPGLQGNQGQAAAVSASVPGRWRRSPEASGSFRASLDVALGHAAPLPSARAAHRSDCAHAVPCGRVSGSDPAPLTGRPAAGRAMALPGFRARAWAAAAKVAQRRRRAEGAGRSRSPEPGNQRAALYVHWPYCEKRCSYCNFNKYIPRGVEEAALRSCLVTEAQTLLRLSGVRRVESVFFGGGTPSLASPHTVAAILEAVAQATHLPADCEVTLEANPTSAPGSRLSAFGAAGVNRLSIGLQSLDDTELQLLGRTHSARDALQTLAEARRLFPGRVSVDLMLGLPTQQVGPWLRQLKELLRHCDDHVSLYQLSLERGTTLFTQVQQGVLPAPDPELAAEMYQEGRAVLGQAGFRQYEVSNFARNGALSTHNWTYWQCGQYLGIGPGAHGRFVPQGAGGQVREARIQTLEPDIWMKEVMLYGHGTRKRTPLGKLELLEEVLAMGLRTDVGITHQHWQQFEPQLTLWDVFGASKEVDTLLEQGLLRLDHRGLAAESPLPCARRMTRCCCIRGTLCQA
;
A
#
# COMPACT_ATOMS: atom_id res chain seq x y z
N MET A 1 62.99 25.69 24.05
CA MET A 1 63.15 26.58 25.22
C MET A 1 61.77 26.98 25.58
N GLY A 2 61.15 26.68 26.64
CA GLY A 2 61.17 26.13 27.94
C GLY A 2 59.72 25.77 28.25
N GLN A 3 59.38 24.67 28.66
CA GLN A 3 59.24 24.00 29.97
C GLN A 3 58.61 24.87 31.06
N GLY A 4 57.53 24.37 31.67
CA GLY A 4 56.90 24.80 32.90
C GLY A 4 55.62 24.01 33.16
N THR A 5 55.68 22.92 33.68
CA THR A 5 55.39 22.11 34.89
C THR A 5 54.13 22.52 35.68
N LEU A 6 53.30 21.50 35.90
CA LEU A 6 52.26 21.35 36.93
C LEU A 6 52.80 21.52 38.37
N PRO A 7 51.97 21.75 39.41
CA PRO A 7 51.38 20.64 40.17
C PRO A 7 50.06 20.97 40.95
N PRO A 8 49.70 20.08 41.98
CA PRO A 8 48.39 19.40 42.00
C PRO A 8 47.56 19.69 43.31
N ASP A 9 46.47 18.90 43.45
CA ASP A 9 45.74 18.53 44.67
C ASP A 9 44.82 19.51 45.39
N ARG A 10 43.55 19.12 45.52
CA ARG A 10 42.93 18.73 46.81
C ARG A 10 41.44 18.32 46.66
N VAL A 11 41.20 17.07 47.06
CA VAL A 11 39.88 16.54 47.50
C VAL A 11 39.68 16.92 48.96
N PRO A 12 38.43 17.12 49.41
CA PRO A 12 38.04 16.51 50.67
C PRO A 12 36.77 15.64 50.60
N LYS A 13 36.86 14.62 51.45
CA LYS A 13 35.91 13.57 51.77
C LYS A 13 34.80 14.07 52.70
N GLY A 14 33.63 13.40 52.59
CA GLY A 14 32.98 12.81 53.77
C GLY A 14 31.74 13.52 54.33
N GLY A 15 30.64 12.75 54.41
CA GLY A 15 29.48 13.08 55.23
C GLY A 15 28.34 12.08 55.00
N GLN A 16 28.41 10.92 55.70
CA GLN A 16 27.31 10.00 55.92
C GLN A 16 26.38 10.57 57.02
N LEU A 17 25.05 10.29 56.90
CA LEU A 17 24.08 10.06 57.99
C LEU A 17 22.82 9.56 57.32
N ALA A 18 22.45 8.26 57.45
CA ALA A 18 21.66 7.56 58.48
C ALA A 18 20.17 7.95 58.41
N ALA A 19 19.33 7.14 57.82
CA ALA A 19 18.44 6.05 58.24
C ALA A 19 17.30 6.43 59.23
N GLN A 20 16.12 6.06 58.84
CA GLN A 20 14.99 5.38 59.54
C GLN A 20 13.69 6.18 59.81
N PRO A 21 12.55 5.52 60.24
CA PRO A 21 11.58 4.80 59.40
C PRO A 21 10.10 5.17 59.65
N SER A 22 9.19 4.44 59.04
CA SER A 22 7.71 4.33 59.05
C SER A 22 6.96 4.62 60.36
N PRO A 23 5.61 4.82 60.33
CA PRO A 23 4.62 3.74 60.57
C PRO A 23 3.44 3.76 59.57
N GLY A 24 2.77 2.72 59.10
CA GLY A 24 2.14 1.59 59.71
C GLY A 24 0.74 1.86 60.29
N LEU A 25 -0.32 1.32 59.64
CA LEU A 25 -1.49 0.69 60.29
C LEU A 25 -2.62 0.39 59.29
N GLN A 26 -2.90 -0.91 59.14
CA GLN A 26 -4.18 -1.62 59.35
C GLN A 26 -5.33 -1.21 58.40
N GLY A 27 -5.91 -2.00 57.51
CA GLY A 27 -6.46 -3.33 57.80
C GLY A 27 -7.99 -3.23 57.86
N ASN A 28 -8.69 -3.71 56.83
CA ASN A 28 -9.98 -4.36 57.08
C ASN A 28 -10.35 -5.35 55.97
N GLN A 29 -10.67 -6.56 56.41
CA GLN A 29 -11.28 -7.66 55.67
C GLN A 29 -12.79 -7.43 55.56
N GLY A 30 -13.41 -7.93 54.50
CA GLY A 30 -14.86 -8.05 54.53
C GLY A 30 -15.50 -8.43 53.20
N GLN A 31 -15.65 -9.74 53.00
CA GLN A 31 -16.81 -10.46 52.46
C GLN A 31 -17.09 -10.48 50.95
N ALA A 32 -17.05 -11.70 50.49
CA ALA A 32 -17.59 -12.25 49.26
C ALA A 32 -19.14 -12.14 49.20
N ALA A 33 -19.65 -11.86 48.02
CA ALA A 33 -21.00 -12.27 47.63
C ALA A 33 -21.00 -12.66 46.15
N ALA A 34 -21.24 -13.92 45.92
CA ALA A 34 -21.58 -14.49 44.64
C ALA A 34 -22.99 -14.08 44.22
N VAL A 35 -23.20 -13.66 43.01
CA VAL A 35 -24.50 -13.75 42.33
C VAL A 35 -24.29 -14.23 40.89
N SER A 36 -25.05 -15.27 40.60
CA SER A 36 -25.11 -16.07 39.40
C SER A 36 -25.77 -15.38 38.19
N ALA A 37 -25.33 -15.80 37.02
CA ALA A 37 -26.08 -16.09 35.78
C ALA A 37 -27.10 -15.08 35.23
N SER A 38 -26.85 -14.64 33.99
CA SER A 38 -27.78 -14.86 32.87
C SER A 38 -27.17 -14.34 31.53
N VAL A 39 -26.95 -15.25 30.57
CA VAL A 39 -26.94 -14.98 29.13
C VAL A 39 -28.43 -14.89 28.71
N PRO A 40 -28.86 -13.97 27.84
CA PRO A 40 -28.72 -14.17 26.42
C PRO A 40 -28.61 -12.87 25.59
N GLY A 41 -28.04 -12.94 24.42
CA GLY A 41 -28.07 -11.86 23.43
C GLY A 41 -27.41 -12.27 22.11
N ARG A 42 -28.22 -12.88 21.23
CA ARG A 42 -27.85 -13.10 19.82
C ARG A 42 -27.38 -11.80 19.19
N TRP A 43 -26.11 -11.69 18.83
CA TRP A 43 -25.61 -10.66 17.93
C TRP A 43 -25.90 -11.06 16.48
N ARG A 44 -26.76 -10.29 15.84
CA ARG A 44 -27.01 -10.36 14.40
C ARG A 44 -25.74 -9.95 13.67
N ARG A 45 -25.33 -10.75 12.70
CA ARG A 45 -24.23 -10.47 11.78
C ARG A 45 -24.64 -9.31 10.86
N SER A 46 -23.90 -8.22 10.91
CA SER A 46 -23.95 -7.17 9.88
C SER A 46 -22.96 -7.53 8.77
N PRO A 47 -23.33 -7.39 7.48
CA PRO A 47 -22.51 -7.80 6.35
C PRO A 47 -21.65 -6.63 5.82
N GLU A 48 -20.69 -6.13 6.59
CA GLU A 48 -19.88 -4.97 6.16
C GLU A 48 -18.35 -5.19 6.20
N ALA A 49 -17.86 -6.42 6.08
CA ALA A 49 -16.42 -6.69 6.12
C ALA A 49 -15.73 -6.86 4.76
N SER A 50 -16.42 -6.61 3.63
CA SER A 50 -15.84 -6.83 2.29
C SER A 50 -15.16 -5.61 1.66
N GLY A 51 -15.24 -4.43 2.28
CA GLY A 51 -14.69 -3.19 1.73
C GLY A 51 -13.20 -2.94 1.98
N SER A 52 -12.63 -3.49 3.07
CA SER A 52 -11.27 -3.12 3.49
C SER A 52 -10.14 -3.77 2.67
N PHE A 53 -10.42 -4.88 1.99
CA PHE A 53 -9.40 -5.55 1.17
C PHE A 53 -8.99 -4.75 -0.06
N ARG A 54 -9.94 -4.04 -0.69
CA ARG A 54 -9.66 -3.19 -1.85
C ARG A 54 -8.89 -1.94 -1.47
N ALA A 55 -9.22 -1.34 -0.34
CA ALA A 55 -8.61 -0.07 0.08
C ALA A 55 -7.10 -0.18 0.37
N SER A 56 -6.66 -1.22 1.08
CA SER A 56 -5.23 -1.37 1.41
C SER A 56 -4.34 -1.65 0.19
N LEU A 57 -4.88 -2.35 -0.81
CA LEU A 57 -4.18 -2.53 -2.08
C LEU A 57 -4.24 -1.26 -2.93
N ASP A 58 -5.39 -0.55 -2.90
CA ASP A 58 -5.62 0.67 -3.67
C ASP A 58 -4.73 1.83 -3.21
N VAL A 59 -4.40 1.94 -1.93
CA VAL A 59 -3.48 2.98 -1.43
C VAL A 59 -2.02 2.67 -1.80
N ALA A 60 -1.62 1.40 -1.75
CA ALA A 60 -0.31 0.99 -2.28
C ALA A 60 -0.23 1.13 -3.81
N LEU A 61 -1.39 1.18 -4.49
CA LEU A 61 -1.50 1.14 -5.94
C LEU A 61 -2.05 2.44 -6.56
N GLY A 62 -2.37 3.47 -5.77
CA GLY A 62 -2.86 4.78 -6.25
C GLY A 62 -4.26 4.73 -6.88
N HIS A 63 -5.21 3.98 -6.30
CA HIS A 63 -6.56 3.82 -6.85
C HIS A 63 -7.58 4.81 -6.31
N ALA A 64 -8.30 5.48 -7.23
CA ALA A 64 -9.54 6.18 -6.96
C ALA A 64 -10.73 5.19 -6.93
N ALA A 65 -11.56 5.24 -5.90
CA ALA A 65 -12.77 4.43 -5.80
C ALA A 65 -13.87 4.94 -6.76
N PRO A 66 -14.72 4.08 -7.33
CA PRO A 66 -15.79 4.52 -8.22
C PRO A 66 -16.92 5.23 -7.45
N LEU A 67 -17.39 6.34 -7.99
CA LEU A 67 -18.57 7.08 -7.52
C LEU A 67 -19.84 6.21 -7.60
N PRO A 68 -20.74 6.24 -6.61
CA PRO A 68 -22.03 5.55 -6.69
C PRO A 68 -23.01 6.33 -7.55
N SER A 69 -23.69 5.62 -8.45
CA SER A 69 -24.82 6.10 -9.24
C SER A 69 -25.95 6.59 -8.33
N ALA A 70 -26.43 7.81 -8.58
CA ALA A 70 -27.61 8.37 -7.95
C ALA A 70 -28.85 7.51 -8.27
N ARG A 71 -29.52 6.96 -7.26
CA ARG A 71 -30.89 6.49 -7.31
C ARG A 71 -31.75 7.38 -6.43
N ALA A 72 -32.81 7.83 -7.07
CA ALA A 72 -33.87 8.67 -6.58
C ALA A 72 -34.54 8.16 -5.30
N ALA A 73 -34.82 9.09 -4.37
CA ALA A 73 -35.81 8.89 -3.32
C ALA A 73 -37.00 9.82 -3.55
N HIS A 74 -38.19 9.22 -3.46
CA HIS A 74 -39.50 9.83 -3.60
C HIS A 74 -39.96 10.55 -2.33
N ARG A 75 -40.59 11.72 -2.56
CA ARG A 75 -41.77 12.33 -1.90
C ARG A 75 -41.80 12.59 -0.40
N SER A 76 -42.04 13.82 -0.04
CA SER A 76 -43.37 14.34 0.33
C SER A 76 -43.31 15.83 0.70
N ASP A 77 -44.20 16.56 0.07
CA ASP A 77 -45.02 17.70 0.44
C ASP A 77 -44.64 18.68 1.56
N CYS A 78 -44.57 19.97 1.22
CA CYS A 78 -45.58 20.95 1.62
C CYS A 78 -45.35 22.34 1.00
N ALA A 79 -46.45 22.92 0.62
CA ALA A 79 -46.74 24.17 -0.07
C ALA A 79 -46.22 25.47 0.61
N HIS A 80 -45.91 26.50 -0.19
CA HIS A 80 -46.66 27.75 -0.22
C HIS A 80 -46.26 28.62 -1.42
N ALA A 81 -47.33 29.14 -2.04
CA ALA A 81 -47.40 29.99 -3.24
C ALA A 81 -46.99 31.45 -2.95
N VAL A 82 -46.70 32.25 -3.96
CA VAL A 82 -47.50 33.18 -4.78
C VAL A 82 -46.57 34.11 -5.62
N PRO A 83 -47.03 34.84 -6.64
CA PRO A 83 -46.66 34.71 -8.05
C PRO A 83 -46.10 35.98 -8.72
N CYS A 84 -46.03 35.90 -10.04
CA CYS A 84 -46.16 36.98 -11.03
C CYS A 84 -44.97 37.33 -11.91
N GLY A 85 -45.23 37.24 -13.21
CA GLY A 85 -44.50 37.99 -14.23
C GLY A 85 -44.48 37.28 -15.61
N ARG A 86 -45.59 37.38 -16.41
CA ARG A 86 -45.59 37.01 -17.83
C ARG A 86 -44.83 38.05 -18.66
N VAL A 87 -44.08 37.60 -19.65
CA VAL A 87 -44.02 38.23 -20.98
C VAL A 87 -43.84 37.17 -22.05
N SER A 88 -44.64 37.31 -23.08
CA SER A 88 -44.90 36.53 -24.28
C SER A 88 -43.78 36.51 -25.30
N GLY A 89 -43.72 35.45 -26.09
CA GLY A 89 -43.22 35.56 -27.45
C GLY A 89 -42.59 34.32 -28.08
N SER A 90 -43.43 33.62 -28.89
CA SER A 90 -43.12 32.93 -30.14
C SER A 90 -42.26 31.66 -30.14
N ASP A 91 -42.97 30.56 -30.44
CA ASP A 91 -42.48 29.28 -31.00
C ASP A 91 -41.77 29.44 -32.35
N PRO A 92 -40.84 28.52 -32.69
CA PRO A 92 -41.22 27.52 -33.67
C PRO A 92 -40.76 26.07 -33.40
N ALA A 93 -41.60 25.20 -33.77
CA ALA A 93 -41.68 23.78 -34.14
C ALA A 93 -40.48 22.80 -33.94
N PRO A 94 -40.78 21.49 -33.80
CA PRO A 94 -39.90 20.51 -33.19
C PRO A 94 -39.07 19.75 -34.23
N LEU A 95 -37.81 19.49 -33.87
CA LEU A 95 -36.98 18.46 -34.52
C LEU A 95 -36.87 17.26 -33.61
N THR A 96 -37.48 16.18 -34.05
CA THR A 96 -37.43 14.84 -33.54
C THR A 96 -36.03 14.25 -33.69
N GLY A 97 -35.45 13.79 -32.58
CA GLY A 97 -34.21 13.01 -32.59
C GLY A 97 -33.83 12.56 -31.18
N ARG A 98 -34.49 11.52 -30.67
CA ARG A 98 -34.05 10.80 -29.48
C ARG A 98 -32.79 10.00 -29.81
N PRO A 99 -31.67 10.16 -29.06
CA PRO A 99 -30.66 9.12 -29.06
C PRO A 99 -31.10 7.98 -28.13
N ALA A 100 -31.05 6.78 -28.68
CA ALA A 100 -31.35 5.54 -27.99
C ALA A 100 -30.47 5.37 -26.75
N ALA A 101 -31.09 5.11 -25.60
CA ALA A 101 -30.44 4.66 -24.40
C ALA A 101 -29.81 3.28 -24.65
N GLY A 102 -28.50 3.24 -24.79
CA GLY A 102 -27.72 1.99 -24.83
C GLY A 102 -27.86 1.27 -23.49
N ARG A 103 -28.64 0.18 -23.50
CA ARG A 103 -28.62 -0.82 -22.42
C ARG A 103 -27.20 -1.34 -22.26
N ALA A 104 -26.57 -1.11 -21.12
CA ALA A 104 -25.39 -1.85 -20.69
C ALA A 104 -25.80 -3.31 -20.48
N MET A 105 -25.56 -4.15 -21.48
CA MET A 105 -25.66 -5.60 -21.34
C MET A 105 -24.44 -6.07 -20.51
N ALA A 106 -24.69 -6.50 -19.29
CA ALA A 106 -23.75 -7.32 -18.54
C ALA A 106 -23.65 -8.67 -19.26
N LEU A 107 -22.46 -8.99 -19.79
CA LEU A 107 -22.17 -10.25 -20.46
C LEU A 107 -21.36 -11.18 -19.52
N PRO A 108 -22.03 -12.03 -18.70
CA PRO A 108 -21.34 -13.06 -17.90
C PRO A 108 -20.70 -14.18 -18.74
N GLY A 109 -21.05 -14.23 -20.04
CA GLY A 109 -20.64 -15.34 -20.93
C GLY A 109 -19.30 -15.16 -21.63
N PHE A 110 -18.70 -13.98 -21.62
CA PHE A 110 -17.51 -13.66 -22.41
C PHE A 110 -16.21 -14.22 -21.77
N ARG A 111 -16.08 -14.10 -20.44
CA ARG A 111 -14.96 -14.70 -19.68
C ARG A 111 -14.82 -16.21 -19.96
N ALA A 112 -15.95 -16.92 -19.97
CA ALA A 112 -15.97 -18.37 -20.21
C ALA A 112 -15.63 -18.75 -21.67
N ARG A 113 -15.93 -17.90 -22.65
CA ARG A 113 -15.75 -18.21 -24.07
C ARG A 113 -14.32 -18.01 -24.55
N ALA A 114 -13.65 -16.94 -24.16
CA ALA A 114 -12.24 -16.70 -24.50
C ALA A 114 -11.32 -17.77 -23.87
N TRP A 115 -11.54 -18.08 -22.60
CA TRP A 115 -10.83 -19.17 -21.91
C TRP A 115 -11.18 -20.55 -22.45
N ALA A 116 -12.43 -20.81 -22.81
CA ALA A 116 -12.83 -22.07 -23.44
C ALA A 116 -12.20 -22.26 -24.82
N ALA A 117 -12.01 -21.19 -25.59
CA ALA A 117 -11.30 -21.24 -26.88
C ALA A 117 -9.80 -21.49 -26.66
N ALA A 118 -9.16 -20.76 -25.73
CA ALA A 118 -7.76 -20.96 -25.37
C ALA A 118 -7.52 -22.36 -24.76
N ALA A 119 -8.40 -22.85 -23.90
CA ALA A 119 -8.33 -24.20 -23.34
C ALA A 119 -8.46 -25.30 -24.40
N LYS A 120 -9.28 -25.12 -25.46
CA LYS A 120 -9.38 -26.04 -26.59
C LYS A 120 -8.09 -26.11 -27.41
N VAL A 121 -7.41 -24.98 -27.60
CA VAL A 121 -6.08 -24.92 -28.26
C VAL A 121 -5.04 -25.65 -27.42
N ALA A 122 -5.00 -25.42 -26.10
CA ALA A 122 -4.11 -26.12 -25.18
C ALA A 122 -4.38 -27.64 -25.15
N GLN A 123 -5.63 -28.05 -25.19
CA GLN A 123 -6.02 -29.47 -25.22
C GLN A 123 -5.65 -30.16 -26.55
N ARG A 124 -5.68 -29.43 -27.67
CA ARG A 124 -5.19 -29.94 -28.96
C ARG A 124 -3.67 -30.10 -28.96
N ARG A 125 -2.91 -29.13 -28.39
CA ARG A 125 -1.45 -29.24 -28.22
C ARG A 125 -1.04 -30.40 -27.32
N ARG A 126 -1.74 -30.63 -26.19
CA ARG A 126 -1.48 -31.79 -25.31
C ARG A 126 -1.66 -33.16 -25.96
N ARG A 127 -2.53 -33.26 -26.99
CA ARG A 127 -2.70 -34.50 -27.77
C ARG A 127 -1.58 -34.70 -28.79
N ALA A 128 -0.87 -33.62 -29.19
CA ALA A 128 0.26 -33.66 -30.11
C ALA A 128 1.61 -33.90 -29.42
N GLU A 129 1.73 -33.50 -28.13
CA GLU A 129 2.94 -33.66 -27.32
C GLU A 129 2.69 -34.78 -26.29
N GLY A 130 3.07 -35.98 -26.64
CA GLY A 130 2.92 -37.18 -25.81
C GLY A 130 3.48 -37.03 -24.40
N ALA A 131 2.80 -37.64 -23.42
CA ALA A 131 3.08 -37.68 -22.00
C ALA A 131 4.59 -37.81 -21.66
N GLY A 132 5.14 -36.78 -21.01
CA GLY A 132 6.52 -36.84 -20.58
C GLY A 132 6.89 -35.85 -19.48
N ARG A 133 7.16 -36.39 -18.29
CA ARG A 133 7.96 -35.88 -17.18
C ARG A 133 7.29 -34.89 -16.22
N SER A 134 7.06 -35.37 -15.00
CA SER A 134 6.89 -34.57 -13.77
C SER A 134 8.11 -33.62 -13.62
N ARG A 135 7.87 -32.31 -13.79
CA ARG A 135 8.88 -31.28 -13.50
C ARG A 135 8.98 -31.10 -11.99
N SER A 136 10.21 -31.12 -11.48
CA SER A 136 10.57 -30.67 -10.13
C SER A 136 10.04 -29.25 -9.90
N PRO A 137 9.69 -28.85 -8.64
CA PRO A 137 9.18 -27.51 -8.37
C PRO A 137 10.20 -26.47 -8.80
N GLU A 138 9.76 -25.54 -9.63
CA GLU A 138 10.56 -24.43 -10.20
C GLU A 138 11.19 -23.58 -9.09
N PRO A 139 12.41 -23.04 -9.28
CA PRO A 139 13.14 -22.25 -8.27
C PRO A 139 12.44 -20.99 -7.78
N GLY A 140 11.45 -20.48 -8.52
CA GLY A 140 10.70 -19.25 -8.18
C GLY A 140 9.87 -19.32 -6.90
N ASN A 141 9.46 -20.52 -6.46
CA ASN A 141 8.63 -20.71 -5.27
C ASN A 141 9.41 -20.59 -3.94
N GLN A 142 10.71 -20.42 -3.98
CA GLN A 142 11.57 -20.38 -2.80
C GLN A 142 11.99 -18.99 -2.34
N ARG A 143 11.56 -17.93 -3.07
CA ARG A 143 11.90 -16.54 -2.81
C ARG A 143 10.65 -15.75 -2.45
N ALA A 144 10.77 -14.82 -1.51
CA ALA A 144 9.68 -13.91 -1.15
C ALA A 144 10.21 -12.59 -0.60
N ALA A 145 9.36 -11.55 -0.67
CA ALA A 145 9.50 -10.36 0.15
C ALA A 145 8.84 -10.57 1.53
N LEU A 146 9.28 -9.83 2.55
CA LEU A 146 8.63 -9.78 3.86
C LEU A 146 8.13 -8.38 4.13
N TYR A 147 6.82 -8.24 4.36
CA TYR A 147 6.19 -7.01 4.83
C TYR A 147 5.88 -7.11 6.33
N VAL A 148 6.34 -6.12 7.09
CA VAL A 148 6.11 -6.02 8.54
C VAL A 148 5.20 -4.84 8.81
N HIS A 149 3.98 -5.10 9.26
CA HIS A 149 3.02 -4.06 9.59
C HIS A 149 3.20 -3.59 11.03
N TRP A 150 3.63 -2.34 11.20
CA TRP A 150 3.63 -1.63 12.46
C TRP A 150 2.30 -0.90 12.64
N PRO A 151 1.46 -1.22 13.65
CA PRO A 151 0.10 -0.71 13.67
C PRO A 151 -0.06 0.68 14.33
N TYR A 152 0.98 1.26 14.91
CA TYR A 152 0.81 2.45 15.74
C TYR A 152 1.28 3.73 15.08
N CYS A 153 0.51 4.83 15.33
CA CYS A 153 0.83 6.21 15.00
C CYS A 153 0.66 7.10 16.23
N GLU A 154 1.40 8.20 16.32
CA GLU A 154 1.18 9.24 17.34
C GLU A 154 -0.16 9.94 17.15
N LYS A 155 -0.54 10.20 15.89
CA LYS A 155 -1.73 10.94 15.49
C LYS A 155 -2.36 10.35 14.24
N ARG A 156 -3.66 10.52 14.08
CA ARG A 156 -4.37 10.20 12.85
C ARG A 156 -4.28 11.37 11.87
N CYS A 157 -3.67 11.16 10.71
CA CYS A 157 -3.71 12.11 9.61
C CYS A 157 -5.14 12.20 9.04
N SER A 158 -5.53 13.38 8.54
CA SER A 158 -6.90 13.67 8.09
C SER A 158 -7.35 12.79 6.91
N TYR A 159 -6.43 12.33 6.08
CA TYR A 159 -6.66 11.59 4.83
C TYR A 159 -6.46 10.07 4.96
N CYS A 160 -5.80 9.61 6.02
CA CYS A 160 -5.25 8.26 6.06
C CYS A 160 -6.27 7.21 6.52
N ASN A 161 -6.48 6.18 5.73
CA ASN A 161 -7.36 5.03 6.00
C ASN A 161 -6.61 3.74 6.34
N PHE A 162 -5.28 3.77 6.49
CA PHE A 162 -4.49 2.58 6.83
C PHE A 162 -4.94 1.95 8.15
N ASN A 163 -4.67 0.65 8.31
CA ASN A 163 -4.88 -0.06 9.56
C ASN A 163 -3.92 0.45 10.64
N LYS A 164 -4.34 1.47 11.38
CA LYS A 164 -3.52 2.16 12.38
C LYS A 164 -4.29 2.46 13.64
N TYR A 165 -3.56 2.49 14.73
CA TYR A 165 -4.08 2.71 16.07
C TYR A 165 -3.23 3.77 16.79
N ILE A 166 -3.88 4.54 17.66
CA ILE A 166 -3.15 5.41 18.61
C ILE A 166 -2.85 4.56 19.83
N PRO A 167 -1.57 4.41 20.22
CA PRO A 167 -1.20 3.52 21.31
C PRO A 167 -1.79 3.99 22.66
N ARG A 168 -2.26 3.03 23.45
CA ARG A 168 -2.72 3.24 24.83
C ARG A 168 -2.04 2.19 25.70
N GLY A 169 -0.86 2.51 26.25
CA GLY A 169 -0.15 1.62 27.15
C GLY A 169 0.31 0.30 26.50
N VAL A 170 0.87 0.37 25.28
CA VAL A 170 1.33 -0.81 24.52
C VAL A 170 2.63 -1.34 25.10
N GLU A 171 2.66 -2.62 25.43
CA GLU A 171 3.90 -3.34 25.71
C GLU A 171 4.59 -3.74 24.40
N GLU A 172 5.53 -2.94 23.94
CA GLU A 172 6.28 -3.21 22.70
C GLU A 172 7.01 -4.56 22.75
N ALA A 173 7.44 -5.02 23.90
CA ALA A 173 8.11 -6.31 24.05
C ALA A 173 7.17 -7.49 23.68
N ALA A 174 5.90 -7.44 24.07
CA ALA A 174 4.92 -8.44 23.70
C ALA A 174 4.61 -8.40 22.19
N LEU A 175 4.41 -7.20 21.63
CA LEU A 175 4.20 -7.02 20.19
C LEU A 175 5.40 -7.57 19.38
N ARG A 176 6.63 -7.25 19.79
CA ARG A 176 7.87 -7.75 19.16
C ARG A 176 7.93 -9.27 19.20
N SER A 177 7.65 -9.89 20.34
CA SER A 177 7.62 -11.35 20.48
C SER A 177 6.62 -11.99 19.51
N CYS A 178 5.43 -11.39 19.37
CA CYS A 178 4.42 -11.87 18.42
C CYS A 178 4.86 -11.69 16.96
N LEU A 179 5.48 -10.54 16.59
CA LEU A 179 6.01 -10.33 15.24
C LEU A 179 7.10 -11.34 14.87
N VAL A 180 8.00 -11.63 15.80
CA VAL A 180 9.03 -12.67 15.63
C VAL A 180 8.40 -14.05 15.44
N THR A 181 7.46 -14.43 16.30
CA THR A 181 6.76 -15.73 16.23
C THR A 181 6.01 -15.89 14.91
N GLU A 182 5.28 -14.85 14.48
CA GLU A 182 4.54 -14.89 13.22
C GLU A 182 5.47 -14.98 12.01
N ALA A 183 6.61 -14.24 12.02
CA ALA A 183 7.62 -14.33 10.96
C ALA A 183 8.15 -15.77 10.81
N GLN A 184 8.59 -16.37 11.90
CA GLN A 184 9.09 -17.75 11.91
C GLN A 184 8.04 -18.75 11.45
N THR A 185 6.79 -18.58 11.88
CA THR A 185 5.69 -19.47 11.52
C THR A 185 5.34 -19.36 10.04
N LEU A 186 5.19 -18.15 9.49
CA LEU A 186 4.85 -17.97 8.09
C LEU A 186 6.00 -18.35 7.15
N LEU A 187 7.26 -18.12 7.53
CA LEU A 187 8.42 -18.60 6.78
C LEU A 187 8.42 -20.14 6.70
N ARG A 188 8.16 -20.84 7.82
CA ARG A 188 8.02 -22.31 7.84
C ARG A 188 6.84 -22.78 6.99
N LEU A 189 5.67 -22.15 7.11
CA LEU A 189 4.46 -22.53 6.36
C LEU A 189 4.61 -22.31 4.85
N SER A 190 5.34 -21.30 4.43
CA SER A 190 5.57 -21.00 3.00
C SER A 190 6.69 -21.84 2.39
N GLY A 191 7.61 -22.37 3.17
CA GLY A 191 8.83 -23.03 2.68
C GLY A 191 9.79 -22.08 1.96
N VAL A 192 9.66 -20.77 2.16
CA VAL A 192 10.56 -19.75 1.60
C VAL A 192 11.96 -19.96 2.13
N ARG A 193 12.93 -20.04 1.22
CA ARG A 193 14.35 -20.27 1.54
C ARG A 193 15.19 -19.00 1.44
N ARG A 194 14.68 -17.95 0.79
CA ARG A 194 15.38 -16.68 0.61
C ARG A 194 14.38 -15.53 0.71
N VAL A 195 14.67 -14.57 1.58
CA VAL A 195 13.97 -13.29 1.65
C VAL A 195 14.78 -12.25 0.86
N GLU A 196 14.15 -11.63 -0.15
CA GLU A 196 14.81 -10.69 -1.07
C GLU A 196 14.69 -9.24 -0.64
N SER A 197 13.67 -8.93 0.17
CA SER A 197 13.49 -7.61 0.78
C SER A 197 12.68 -7.72 2.07
N VAL A 198 12.93 -6.80 3.01
CA VAL A 198 12.11 -6.60 4.20
C VAL A 198 11.63 -5.16 4.22
N PHE A 199 10.32 -4.95 4.42
CA PHE A 199 9.72 -3.63 4.43
C PHE A 199 8.91 -3.43 5.71
N PHE A 200 9.31 -2.47 6.52
CA PHE A 200 8.57 -2.03 7.70
C PHE A 200 7.66 -0.88 7.33
N GLY A 201 6.35 -1.12 7.30
CA GLY A 201 5.34 -0.15 6.91
C GLY A 201 4.11 -0.15 7.80
N GLY A 202 3.07 0.57 7.39
CA GLY A 202 1.75 0.56 8.02
C GLY A 202 1.37 1.84 8.74
N GLY A 203 1.41 1.87 10.06
CA GLY A 203 1.18 3.08 10.85
C GLY A 203 2.34 4.06 10.73
N THR A 204 3.26 4.03 11.67
CA THR A 204 4.49 4.82 11.67
C THR A 204 5.63 3.95 12.22
N PRO A 205 6.29 3.15 11.39
CA PRO A 205 7.34 2.23 11.84
C PRO A 205 8.52 2.90 12.54
N SER A 206 8.81 4.16 12.22
CA SER A 206 9.84 4.93 12.93
C SER A 206 9.53 5.22 14.42
N LEU A 207 8.33 4.87 14.91
CA LEU A 207 8.00 4.85 16.33
C LEU A 207 8.44 3.56 17.04
N ALA A 208 8.66 2.48 16.30
CA ALA A 208 9.15 1.23 16.86
C ALA A 208 10.56 1.40 17.46
N SER A 209 10.90 0.59 18.44
CA SER A 209 12.28 0.49 18.93
C SER A 209 13.19 -0.11 17.83
N PRO A 210 14.41 0.41 17.60
CA PRO A 210 15.39 -0.24 16.74
C PRO A 210 15.66 -1.70 17.15
N HIS A 211 15.53 -2.03 18.43
CA HIS A 211 15.61 -3.40 18.93
C HIS A 211 14.51 -4.31 18.37
N THR A 212 13.30 -3.81 18.16
CA THR A 212 12.22 -4.58 17.52
C THR A 212 12.57 -4.91 16.07
N VAL A 213 13.13 -3.96 15.33
CA VAL A 213 13.59 -4.18 13.96
C VAL A 213 14.70 -5.24 13.91
N ALA A 214 15.74 -5.09 14.77
CA ALA A 214 16.85 -6.04 14.86
C ALA A 214 16.36 -7.46 15.18
N ALA A 215 15.47 -7.62 16.17
CA ALA A 215 14.95 -8.92 16.58
C ALA A 215 14.16 -9.63 15.45
N ILE A 216 13.41 -8.88 14.65
CA ILE A 216 12.69 -9.46 13.50
C ILE A 216 13.68 -9.89 12.41
N LEU A 217 14.67 -9.05 12.08
CA LEU A 217 15.68 -9.38 11.07
C LEU A 217 16.52 -10.59 11.49
N GLU A 218 16.89 -10.68 12.76
CA GLU A 218 17.59 -11.83 13.32
C GLU A 218 16.76 -13.11 13.21
N ALA A 219 15.48 -13.06 13.59
CA ALA A 219 14.57 -14.19 13.47
C ALA A 219 14.40 -14.67 12.02
N VAL A 220 14.34 -13.73 11.06
CA VAL A 220 14.31 -14.04 9.63
C VAL A 220 15.60 -14.70 9.18
N ALA A 221 16.75 -14.16 9.57
CA ALA A 221 18.07 -14.71 9.22
C ALA A 221 18.30 -16.11 9.81
N GLN A 222 17.74 -16.39 10.98
CA GLN A 222 17.79 -17.74 11.59
C GLN A 222 16.85 -18.74 10.87
N ALA A 223 15.70 -18.27 10.36
CA ALA A 223 14.70 -19.14 9.75
C ALA A 223 14.95 -19.41 8.25
N THR A 224 15.66 -18.51 7.56
CA THR A 224 15.87 -18.56 6.10
C THR A 224 17.13 -17.78 5.69
N HIS A 225 17.51 -17.88 4.41
CA HIS A 225 18.59 -17.07 3.89
C HIS A 225 18.16 -15.60 3.72
N LEU A 226 18.72 -14.72 4.52
CA LEU A 226 18.63 -13.27 4.38
C LEU A 226 19.98 -12.75 3.82
N PRO A 227 20.06 -12.33 2.55
CA PRO A 227 21.31 -11.84 1.96
C PRO A 227 21.87 -10.61 2.70
N ALA A 228 23.17 -10.46 2.74
CA ALA A 228 23.81 -9.30 3.35
C ALA A 228 23.46 -7.97 2.66
N ASP A 229 23.14 -8.03 1.36
CA ASP A 229 22.70 -6.92 0.51
C ASP A 229 21.17 -6.80 0.39
N CYS A 230 20.41 -7.56 1.18
CA CYS A 230 18.95 -7.51 1.20
C CYS A 230 18.48 -6.08 1.46
N GLU A 231 17.52 -5.61 0.64
CA GLU A 231 16.87 -4.32 0.89
C GLU A 231 16.01 -4.40 2.15
N VAL A 232 16.35 -3.60 3.15
CA VAL A 232 15.58 -3.43 4.39
C VAL A 232 15.11 -1.99 4.48
N THR A 233 13.83 -1.78 4.13
CA THR A 233 13.20 -0.46 4.11
C THR A 233 12.40 -0.21 5.38
N LEU A 234 12.46 1.03 5.88
CA LEU A 234 11.64 1.51 7.00
C LEU A 234 10.93 2.80 6.59
N GLU A 235 9.60 2.82 6.73
CA GLU A 235 8.80 4.05 6.61
C GLU A 235 9.03 4.94 7.84
N ALA A 236 9.28 6.24 7.57
CA ALA A 236 9.56 7.22 8.60
C ALA A 236 8.70 8.48 8.44
N ASN A 237 8.27 9.01 9.59
CA ASN A 237 7.66 10.32 9.68
C ASN A 237 8.72 11.32 10.19
N PRO A 238 8.84 12.54 9.63
CA PRO A 238 9.80 13.54 10.08
C PRO A 238 9.79 13.78 11.60
N THR A 239 8.61 13.80 12.25
CA THR A 239 8.50 14.02 13.70
C THR A 239 9.06 12.89 14.58
N SER A 240 9.11 11.66 14.06
CA SER A 240 9.56 10.47 14.81
C SER A 240 10.93 9.95 14.37
N ALA A 241 11.64 10.69 13.52
CA ALA A 241 12.87 10.26 12.88
C ALA A 241 14.05 11.24 13.08
N PRO A 242 14.40 11.63 14.32
CA PRO A 242 15.63 12.40 14.54
C PRO A 242 16.86 11.59 14.14
N GLY A 243 17.95 12.27 13.75
CA GLY A 243 19.17 11.63 13.22
C GLY A 243 19.75 10.53 14.12
N SER A 244 19.70 10.71 15.43
CA SER A 244 20.14 9.67 16.39
C SER A 244 19.31 8.39 16.27
N ARG A 245 17.99 8.52 16.08
CA ARG A 245 17.08 7.38 15.91
C ARG A 245 17.28 6.72 14.54
N LEU A 246 17.44 7.51 13.48
CA LEU A 246 17.78 7.00 12.15
C LEU A 246 19.09 6.21 12.16
N SER A 247 20.13 6.72 12.83
CA SER A 247 21.40 6.01 13.01
C SER A 247 21.22 4.68 13.74
N ALA A 248 20.38 4.65 14.79
CA ALA A 248 20.08 3.42 15.53
C ALA A 248 19.32 2.39 14.67
N PHE A 249 18.41 2.82 13.77
CA PHE A 249 17.78 1.93 12.80
C PHE A 249 18.79 1.38 11.78
N GLY A 250 19.75 2.21 11.33
CA GLY A 250 20.85 1.75 10.48
C GLY A 250 21.66 0.66 11.18
N ALA A 251 22.02 0.85 12.45
CA ALA A 251 22.71 -0.16 13.26
C ALA A 251 21.86 -1.44 13.49
N ALA A 252 20.52 -1.32 13.47
CA ALA A 252 19.59 -2.45 13.57
C ALA A 252 19.41 -3.22 12.25
N GLY A 253 20.04 -2.78 11.15
CA GLY A 253 20.00 -3.46 9.85
C GLY A 253 19.11 -2.79 8.77
N VAL A 254 18.49 -1.65 9.06
CA VAL A 254 17.80 -0.85 8.02
C VAL A 254 18.84 -0.26 7.09
N ASN A 255 18.63 -0.36 5.78
CA ASN A 255 19.53 0.19 4.77
C ASN A 255 18.83 1.03 3.69
N ARG A 256 17.52 1.27 3.85
CA ARG A 256 16.70 2.15 3.01
C ARG A 256 15.62 2.82 3.85
N LEU A 257 15.31 4.07 3.55
CA LEU A 257 14.22 4.81 4.19
C LEU A 257 13.18 5.25 3.16
N SER A 258 11.90 5.31 3.57
CA SER A 258 10.83 6.02 2.87
C SER A 258 10.28 7.09 3.80
N ILE A 259 10.45 8.36 3.44
CA ILE A 259 10.09 9.49 4.31
C ILE A 259 8.81 10.14 3.78
N GLY A 260 7.75 10.06 4.58
CA GLY A 260 6.47 10.67 4.27
C GLY A 260 6.49 12.18 4.48
N LEU A 261 7.04 12.94 3.54
CA LEU A 261 7.01 14.41 3.57
C LEU A 261 5.60 14.92 3.29
N GLN A 262 4.95 14.38 2.27
CA GLN A 262 3.62 14.67 1.75
C GLN A 262 3.52 16.01 1.02
N SER A 263 4.08 17.08 1.56
CA SER A 263 4.12 18.43 0.98
C SER A 263 5.32 19.23 1.54
N LEU A 264 5.72 20.28 0.84
CA LEU A 264 6.63 21.34 1.31
C LEU A 264 5.89 22.67 1.54
N ASP A 265 4.58 22.64 1.69
CA ASP A 265 3.72 23.76 2.06
C ASP A 265 3.07 23.49 3.42
N ASP A 266 3.29 24.39 4.39
CA ASP A 266 2.80 24.20 5.76
C ASP A 266 1.26 24.21 5.85
N THR A 267 0.57 24.93 4.93
CA THR A 267 -0.89 24.94 4.87
C THR A 267 -1.43 23.58 4.38
N GLU A 268 -0.79 22.99 3.36
CA GLU A 268 -1.12 21.64 2.88
C GLU A 268 -0.82 20.60 3.96
N LEU A 269 0.30 20.73 4.68
CA LEU A 269 0.63 19.85 5.81
C LEU A 269 -0.41 19.92 6.93
N GLN A 270 -0.89 21.11 7.28
CA GLN A 270 -1.97 21.30 8.26
C GLN A 270 -3.27 20.68 7.77
N LEU A 271 -3.64 20.87 6.50
CA LEU A 271 -4.81 20.23 5.88
C LEU A 271 -4.73 18.70 6.00
N LEU A 272 -3.56 18.12 5.75
CA LEU A 272 -3.30 16.69 5.88
C LEU A 272 -3.22 16.21 7.35
N GLY A 273 -3.29 17.12 8.32
CA GLY A 273 -3.18 16.81 9.75
C GLY A 273 -1.76 16.40 10.17
N ARG A 274 -0.75 16.85 9.43
CA ARG A 274 0.67 16.62 9.77
C ARG A 274 1.11 17.54 10.91
N THR A 275 2.11 17.11 11.67
CA THR A 275 2.64 17.85 12.84
C THR A 275 4.02 18.43 12.60
N HIS A 276 4.69 18.04 11.52
CA HIS A 276 5.95 18.64 11.08
C HIS A 276 5.70 19.80 10.12
N SER A 277 6.65 20.73 10.06
CA SER A 277 6.72 21.78 9.06
C SER A 277 7.53 21.35 7.82
N ALA A 278 7.44 22.08 6.73
CA ALA A 278 8.29 21.90 5.55
C ALA A 278 9.78 21.99 5.91
N ARG A 279 10.15 22.85 6.85
CA ARG A 279 11.52 22.96 7.37
C ARG A 279 11.97 21.70 8.08
N ASP A 280 11.15 21.13 8.98
CA ASP A 280 11.45 19.90 9.69
C ASP A 280 11.59 18.72 8.70
N ALA A 281 10.73 18.68 7.68
CA ALA A 281 10.77 17.70 6.61
C ALA A 281 12.12 17.72 5.87
N LEU A 282 12.58 18.90 5.43
CA LEU A 282 13.86 19.07 4.72
C LEU A 282 15.06 18.77 5.63
N GLN A 283 15.01 19.16 6.91
CA GLN A 283 16.06 18.82 7.88
C GLN A 283 16.17 17.31 8.06
N THR A 284 15.05 16.62 8.28
CA THR A 284 15.03 15.16 8.41
C THR A 284 15.54 14.47 7.14
N LEU A 285 15.17 14.98 5.97
CA LEU A 285 15.65 14.48 4.68
C LEU A 285 17.18 14.62 4.55
N ALA A 286 17.74 15.76 4.94
CA ALA A 286 19.19 16.00 4.91
C ALA A 286 19.95 15.04 5.83
N GLU A 287 19.44 14.80 7.04
CA GLU A 287 20.02 13.82 7.97
C GLU A 287 19.90 12.39 7.45
N ALA A 288 18.75 12.01 6.93
CA ALA A 288 18.51 10.69 6.35
C ALA A 288 19.49 10.41 5.19
N ARG A 289 19.66 11.36 4.28
CA ARG A 289 20.60 11.23 3.14
C ARG A 289 22.06 11.08 3.58
N ARG A 290 22.44 11.76 4.66
CA ARG A 290 23.78 11.62 5.23
C ARG A 290 24.03 10.22 5.82
N LEU A 291 23.00 9.61 6.41
CA LEU A 291 23.08 8.29 7.06
C LEU A 291 22.83 7.14 6.08
N PHE A 292 22.01 7.33 5.04
CA PHE A 292 21.62 6.34 4.05
C PHE A 292 21.81 6.88 2.61
N PRO A 293 23.05 7.19 2.20
CA PRO A 293 23.32 7.88 0.94
C PRO A 293 22.80 7.08 -0.28
N GLY A 294 22.01 7.71 -1.14
CA GLY A 294 21.40 7.10 -2.32
C GLY A 294 20.27 6.10 -2.01
N ARG A 295 19.84 5.99 -0.74
CA ARG A 295 18.87 4.98 -0.28
C ARG A 295 17.65 5.61 0.41
N VAL A 296 17.37 6.88 0.15
CA VAL A 296 16.22 7.60 0.73
C VAL A 296 15.17 7.85 -0.33
N SER A 297 13.97 7.32 -0.10
CA SER A 297 12.76 7.65 -0.85
C SER A 297 12.02 8.79 -0.17
N VAL A 298 11.36 9.63 -0.95
CA VAL A 298 10.48 10.69 -0.45
C VAL A 298 9.09 10.57 -1.06
N ASP A 299 8.08 10.73 -0.23
CA ASP A 299 6.68 10.64 -0.64
C ASP A 299 6.06 12.03 -0.67
N LEU A 300 5.45 12.40 -1.81
CA LEU A 300 4.67 13.61 -2.02
C LEU A 300 3.24 13.28 -2.40
N MET A 301 2.31 14.14 -2.03
CA MET A 301 0.91 14.06 -2.41
C MET A 301 0.53 15.15 -3.39
N LEU A 302 -0.33 14.80 -4.34
CA LEU A 302 -0.94 15.73 -5.31
C LEU A 302 -2.46 15.58 -5.34
N GLY A 303 -3.15 16.58 -5.90
CA GLY A 303 -4.60 16.58 -5.99
C GLY A 303 -5.29 16.85 -4.65
N LEU A 304 -4.65 17.61 -3.76
CA LEU A 304 -5.26 18.04 -2.50
C LEU A 304 -6.36 19.09 -2.76
N PRO A 305 -7.39 19.19 -1.88
CA PRO A 305 -8.29 20.34 -1.89
C PRO A 305 -7.51 21.66 -1.90
N THR A 306 -7.88 22.58 -2.75
CA THR A 306 -7.25 23.91 -2.93
C THR A 306 -5.84 23.94 -3.52
N GLN A 307 -5.20 22.79 -3.76
CA GLN A 307 -3.86 22.74 -4.37
C GLN A 307 -3.91 23.27 -5.82
N GLN A 308 -2.84 23.94 -6.24
CA GLN A 308 -2.72 24.53 -7.57
C GLN A 308 -1.47 23.99 -8.29
N VAL A 309 -1.51 23.85 -9.62
CA VAL A 309 -0.41 23.29 -10.44
C VAL A 309 0.89 24.05 -10.23
N GLY A 310 0.87 25.37 -10.39
CA GLY A 310 2.09 26.19 -10.33
C GLY A 310 2.83 26.12 -8.98
N PRO A 311 2.16 26.37 -7.84
CA PRO A 311 2.75 26.19 -6.51
C PRO A 311 3.28 24.79 -6.28
N TRP A 312 2.51 23.75 -6.63
CA TRP A 312 2.92 22.35 -6.46
C TRP A 312 4.16 21.99 -7.28
N LEU A 313 4.24 22.45 -8.54
CA LEU A 313 5.45 22.25 -9.35
C LEU A 313 6.68 22.95 -8.78
N ARG A 314 6.52 24.10 -8.12
CA ARG A 314 7.62 24.75 -7.41
C ARG A 314 8.10 23.92 -6.22
N GLN A 315 7.17 23.34 -5.45
CA GLN A 315 7.51 22.41 -4.35
C GLN A 315 8.27 21.18 -4.88
N LEU A 316 7.80 20.56 -5.98
CA LEU A 316 8.47 19.42 -6.58
C LEU A 316 9.89 19.78 -7.05
N LYS A 317 10.06 20.90 -7.74
CA LYS A 317 11.39 21.37 -8.18
C LYS A 317 12.31 21.68 -7.00
N GLU A 318 11.78 22.22 -5.91
CA GLU A 318 12.54 22.44 -4.69
C GLU A 318 12.97 21.11 -4.05
N LEU A 319 12.03 20.16 -3.92
CA LEU A 319 12.35 18.82 -3.41
C LEU A 319 13.48 18.17 -4.20
N LEU A 320 13.49 18.29 -5.53
CA LEU A 320 14.51 17.67 -6.40
C LEU A 320 15.93 18.17 -6.15
N ARG A 321 16.11 19.31 -5.49
CA ARG A 321 17.43 19.80 -5.04
C ARG A 321 17.92 19.08 -3.78
N HIS A 322 16.99 18.47 -3.04
CA HIS A 322 17.23 17.90 -1.72
C HIS A 322 17.05 16.37 -1.67
N CYS A 323 16.35 15.76 -2.63
CA CYS A 323 16.09 14.31 -2.61
C CYS A 323 17.25 13.48 -3.17
N ASP A 324 17.24 12.20 -2.84
CA ASP A 324 18.04 11.16 -3.49
C ASP A 324 17.38 10.70 -4.80
N ASP A 325 17.61 9.47 -5.19
CA ASP A 325 17.29 8.91 -6.50
C ASP A 325 15.94 8.18 -6.56
N HIS A 326 15.05 8.40 -5.57
CA HIS A 326 13.71 7.81 -5.55
C HIS A 326 12.67 8.80 -5.02
N VAL A 327 11.58 8.97 -5.78
CA VAL A 327 10.43 9.84 -5.44
C VAL A 327 9.14 9.06 -5.67
N SER A 328 8.21 9.16 -4.72
CA SER A 328 6.85 8.64 -4.84
C SER A 328 5.87 9.81 -4.96
N LEU A 329 5.04 9.81 -6.00
CA LEU A 329 3.95 10.77 -6.17
C LEU A 329 2.61 10.05 -5.96
N TYR A 330 1.91 10.38 -4.89
CA TYR A 330 0.61 9.81 -4.57
C TYR A 330 -0.50 10.82 -4.84
N GLN A 331 -1.46 10.43 -5.68
CA GLN A 331 -2.69 11.22 -5.83
C GLN A 331 -3.59 10.98 -4.62
N LEU A 332 -4.15 12.05 -4.05
CA LEU A 332 -5.11 11.95 -2.96
C LEU A 332 -6.34 11.15 -3.38
N SER A 333 -6.68 10.14 -2.59
CA SER A 333 -7.98 9.47 -2.62
C SER A 333 -8.79 9.86 -1.40
N LEU A 334 -10.03 10.30 -1.62
CA LEU A 334 -10.97 10.59 -0.53
C LEU A 334 -11.57 9.30 0.00
N GLU A 335 -11.03 8.80 1.10
CA GLU A 335 -11.44 7.54 1.70
C GLU A 335 -12.50 7.73 2.78
N ARG A 336 -13.59 6.96 2.71
CA ARG A 336 -14.66 6.97 3.70
C ARG A 336 -14.12 6.68 5.11
N GLY A 337 -14.65 7.40 6.10
CA GLY A 337 -14.21 7.27 7.49
C GLY A 337 -12.99 8.11 7.85
N THR A 338 -12.42 8.88 6.91
CA THR A 338 -11.38 9.87 7.17
C THR A 338 -11.99 11.24 7.46
N THR A 339 -11.28 12.06 8.22
CA THR A 339 -11.71 13.44 8.53
C THR A 339 -11.83 14.27 7.25
N LEU A 340 -10.86 14.13 6.33
CA LEU A 340 -10.83 14.89 5.09
C LEU A 340 -12.04 14.56 4.20
N PHE A 341 -12.42 13.27 4.10
CA PHE A 341 -13.63 12.85 3.40
C PHE A 341 -14.88 13.53 3.99
N THR A 342 -14.99 13.54 5.32
CA THR A 342 -16.13 14.18 6.01
C THR A 342 -16.19 15.69 5.75
N GLN A 343 -15.06 16.38 5.81
CA GLN A 343 -14.96 17.83 5.54
C GLN A 343 -15.38 18.18 4.10
N VAL A 344 -14.97 17.37 3.12
CA VAL A 344 -15.38 17.55 1.72
C VAL A 344 -16.88 17.26 1.55
N GLN A 345 -17.39 16.18 2.16
CA GLN A 345 -18.82 15.86 2.09
C GLN A 345 -19.73 16.94 2.69
N GLN A 346 -19.26 17.59 3.76
CA GLN A 346 -19.97 18.66 4.44
C GLN A 346 -19.81 20.03 3.76
N GLY A 347 -19.06 20.12 2.67
CA GLY A 347 -18.79 21.39 1.97
C GLY A 347 -17.84 22.34 2.73
N VAL A 348 -17.17 21.88 3.78
CA VAL A 348 -16.14 22.63 4.51
C VAL A 348 -14.90 22.84 3.65
N LEU A 349 -14.58 21.84 2.85
CA LEU A 349 -13.50 21.88 1.87
C LEU A 349 -14.06 21.59 0.48
N PRO A 350 -13.49 22.20 -0.59
CA PRO A 350 -13.86 21.84 -1.95
C PRO A 350 -13.45 20.38 -2.24
N ALA A 351 -14.20 19.70 -3.10
CA ALA A 351 -13.78 18.40 -3.63
C ALA A 351 -12.50 18.60 -4.47
N PRO A 352 -11.53 17.67 -4.40
CA PRO A 352 -10.39 17.67 -5.32
C PRO A 352 -10.89 17.65 -6.77
N ASP A 353 -10.34 18.51 -7.60
CA ASP A 353 -10.64 18.54 -9.03
C ASP A 353 -9.84 17.43 -9.75
N PRO A 354 -10.50 16.44 -10.38
CA PRO A 354 -9.81 15.34 -11.06
C PRO A 354 -8.99 15.80 -12.27
N GLU A 355 -9.43 16.84 -12.99
CA GLU A 355 -8.72 17.35 -14.17
C GLU A 355 -7.44 18.08 -13.73
N LEU A 356 -7.53 18.89 -12.67
CA LEU A 356 -6.39 19.56 -12.06
C LEU A 356 -5.38 18.54 -11.51
N ALA A 357 -5.85 17.50 -10.83
CA ALA A 357 -4.98 16.44 -10.32
C ALA A 357 -4.27 15.68 -11.46
N ALA A 358 -4.95 15.49 -12.58
CA ALA A 358 -4.38 14.88 -13.77
C ALA A 358 -3.29 15.75 -14.41
N GLU A 359 -3.56 17.05 -14.51
CA GLU A 359 -2.57 18.01 -15.00
C GLU A 359 -1.33 18.03 -14.09
N MET A 360 -1.53 18.10 -12.78
CA MET A 360 -0.44 18.03 -11.79
C MET A 360 0.40 16.76 -11.96
N TYR A 361 -0.25 15.62 -12.14
CA TYR A 361 0.45 14.35 -12.34
C TYR A 361 1.25 14.33 -13.63
N GLN A 362 0.69 14.85 -14.75
CA GLN A 362 1.39 14.89 -16.04
C GLN A 362 2.60 15.84 -16.00
N GLU A 363 2.41 17.04 -15.49
CA GLU A 363 3.47 18.03 -15.35
C GLU A 363 4.55 17.55 -14.37
N GLY A 364 4.14 16.91 -13.26
CA GLY A 364 5.07 16.31 -12.30
C GLY A 364 5.94 15.21 -12.93
N ARG A 365 5.34 14.35 -13.75
CA ARG A 365 6.08 13.34 -14.53
C ARG A 365 7.09 13.98 -15.48
N ALA A 366 6.69 15.05 -16.18
CA ALA A 366 7.57 15.76 -17.08
C ALA A 366 8.77 16.36 -16.33
N VAL A 367 8.53 17.00 -15.19
CA VAL A 367 9.58 17.56 -14.32
C VAL A 367 10.53 16.47 -13.82
N LEU A 368 10.00 15.33 -13.33
CA LEU A 368 10.81 14.20 -12.88
C LEU A 368 11.62 13.59 -14.04
N GLY A 369 11.03 13.46 -15.23
CA GLY A 369 11.72 12.97 -16.42
C GLY A 369 12.89 13.87 -16.83
N GLN A 370 12.70 15.20 -16.79
CA GLN A 370 13.76 16.19 -17.04
C GLN A 370 14.89 16.10 -16.00
N ALA A 371 14.58 15.71 -14.77
CA ALA A 371 15.55 15.48 -13.71
C ALA A 371 16.19 14.07 -13.75
N GLY A 372 15.96 13.29 -14.82
CA GLY A 372 16.55 11.97 -15.04
C GLY A 372 15.85 10.82 -14.32
N PHE A 373 14.68 11.05 -13.72
CA PHE A 373 13.89 9.98 -13.12
C PHE A 373 13.09 9.23 -14.18
N ARG A 374 13.11 7.91 -14.10
CA ARG A 374 12.24 7.01 -14.84
C ARG A 374 11.08 6.63 -13.95
N GLN A 375 9.86 6.77 -14.44
CA GLN A 375 8.69 6.19 -13.81
C GLN A 375 8.71 4.68 -14.04
N TYR A 376 8.93 3.87 -13.01
CA TYR A 376 8.96 2.41 -13.15
C TYR A 376 7.63 1.73 -12.84
N GLU A 377 6.75 2.43 -12.12
CA GLU A 377 5.34 2.07 -11.93
C GLU A 377 4.50 3.32 -11.64
N VAL A 378 3.18 3.18 -11.51
CA VAL A 378 2.20 4.28 -11.47
C VAL A 378 2.58 5.45 -10.57
N SER A 379 3.09 5.18 -9.36
CA SER A 379 3.36 6.20 -8.35
C SER A 379 4.85 6.45 -8.10
N ASN A 380 5.73 5.53 -8.52
CA ASN A 380 7.13 5.56 -8.11
C ASN A 380 8.09 5.86 -9.28
N PHE A 381 9.03 6.73 -8.98
CA PHE A 381 10.02 7.24 -9.91
C PHE A 381 11.42 7.02 -9.34
N ALA A 382 12.32 6.50 -10.15
CA ALA A 382 13.70 6.26 -9.74
C ALA A 382 14.68 6.63 -10.84
N ARG A 383 15.88 7.04 -10.44
CA ARG A 383 17.04 7.20 -11.32
C ARG A 383 18.21 6.40 -10.76
N ASN A 384 19.28 6.22 -11.51
CA ASN A 384 20.51 5.54 -11.10
C ASN A 384 20.27 4.12 -10.51
N GLY A 385 19.19 3.44 -10.92
CA GLY A 385 18.87 2.10 -10.45
C GLY A 385 18.29 2.02 -9.03
N ALA A 386 17.84 3.12 -8.43
CA ALA A 386 17.36 3.19 -7.06
C ALA A 386 15.89 2.72 -6.89
N LEU A 387 15.43 1.73 -7.68
CA LEU A 387 14.10 1.14 -7.51
C LEU A 387 13.93 0.56 -6.10
N SER A 388 12.70 0.58 -5.59
CA SER A 388 12.34 -0.22 -4.41
C SER A 388 12.18 -1.68 -4.83
N THR A 389 13.08 -2.53 -4.36
CA THR A 389 13.05 -3.99 -4.61
C THR A 389 11.76 -4.59 -4.07
N HIS A 390 11.30 -4.10 -2.90
CA HIS A 390 10.09 -4.56 -2.25
C HIS A 390 8.84 -4.26 -3.11
N ASN A 391 8.66 -2.99 -3.54
CA ASN A 391 7.55 -2.59 -4.40
C ASN A 391 7.61 -3.33 -5.73
N TRP A 392 8.80 -3.48 -6.31
CA TRP A 392 8.99 -4.20 -7.57
C TRP A 392 8.55 -5.66 -7.46
N THR A 393 8.83 -6.32 -6.32
CA THR A 393 8.35 -7.69 -6.08
C THR A 393 6.82 -7.79 -6.16
N TYR A 394 6.08 -6.81 -5.64
CA TYR A 394 4.63 -6.78 -5.76
C TYR A 394 4.17 -6.62 -7.22
N TRP A 395 4.77 -5.68 -7.94
CA TRP A 395 4.42 -5.40 -9.33
C TRP A 395 4.72 -6.58 -10.26
N GLN A 396 5.70 -7.38 -9.94
CA GLN A 396 6.01 -8.63 -10.63
C GLN A 396 5.20 -9.83 -10.12
N CYS A 397 4.16 -9.61 -9.31
CA CYS A 397 3.39 -10.69 -8.69
C CYS A 397 4.29 -11.73 -7.98
N GLY A 398 5.43 -11.33 -7.43
CA GLY A 398 6.29 -12.14 -6.59
C GLY A 398 5.58 -12.62 -5.32
N GLN A 399 6.10 -13.63 -4.66
CA GLN A 399 5.60 -14.02 -3.36
C GLN A 399 5.98 -13.00 -2.30
N TYR A 400 5.08 -12.78 -1.35
CA TYR A 400 5.38 -11.98 -0.17
C TYR A 400 4.61 -12.48 1.05
N LEU A 401 5.27 -12.42 2.19
CA LEU A 401 4.71 -12.72 3.50
C LEU A 401 4.37 -11.39 4.19
N GLY A 402 3.19 -11.30 4.78
CA GLY A 402 2.79 -10.16 5.59
C GLY A 402 2.62 -10.58 7.04
N ILE A 403 3.33 -9.93 7.96
CA ILE A 403 3.23 -10.13 9.40
C ILE A 403 2.78 -8.86 10.10
N GLY A 404 2.17 -9.01 11.25
CA GLY A 404 1.61 -7.90 12.02
C GLY A 404 0.13 -7.65 11.73
N PRO A 405 -0.54 -6.85 12.59
CA PRO A 405 -1.98 -6.62 12.54
C PRO A 405 -2.45 -6.01 11.22
N GLY A 406 -3.31 -6.72 10.47
CA GLY A 406 -3.84 -6.25 9.20
C GLY A 406 -2.90 -6.44 8.00
N ALA A 407 -1.74 -7.05 8.17
CA ALA A 407 -0.83 -7.34 7.07
C ALA A 407 -1.46 -8.30 6.05
N HIS A 408 -1.12 -8.11 4.79
CA HIS A 408 -1.53 -8.97 3.69
C HIS A 408 -0.35 -9.80 3.19
N GLY A 409 -0.62 -10.99 2.65
CA GLY A 409 0.39 -11.86 2.06
C GLY A 409 -0.11 -12.57 0.81
N ARG A 410 0.81 -12.97 -0.04
CA ARG A 410 0.59 -13.75 -1.26
C ARG A 410 1.71 -14.78 -1.39
N PHE A 411 1.45 -16.03 -1.05
CA PHE A 411 2.45 -17.09 -1.16
C PHE A 411 1.82 -18.46 -1.36
N VAL A 412 2.62 -19.43 -1.75
CA VAL A 412 2.22 -20.83 -1.90
C VAL A 412 2.58 -21.58 -0.60
N PRO A 413 1.60 -22.11 0.15
CA PRO A 413 1.88 -22.90 1.35
C PRO A 413 2.61 -24.19 1.01
N GLN A 414 3.53 -24.63 1.88
CA GLN A 414 4.23 -25.90 1.74
C GLN A 414 3.30 -27.07 2.08
N GLY A 415 3.34 -28.15 1.31
CA GLY A 415 2.71 -29.43 1.65
C GLY A 415 1.22 -29.58 1.34
N ALA A 416 0.54 -28.61 0.78
CA ALA A 416 -0.89 -28.67 0.49
C ALA A 416 -1.24 -29.33 -0.86
N GLY A 417 -0.57 -30.39 -1.27
CA GLY A 417 -0.96 -31.23 -2.43
C GLY A 417 -1.13 -30.56 -3.78
N GLY A 418 -0.94 -29.24 -3.86
CA GLY A 418 -1.08 -28.44 -5.05
C GLY A 418 -0.39 -27.10 -4.87
N GLN A 419 0.20 -26.59 -5.92
CA GLN A 419 0.90 -25.30 -5.94
C GLN A 419 -0.10 -24.13 -6.06
N VAL A 420 -1.10 -24.08 -5.17
CA VAL A 420 -2.10 -23.01 -5.18
C VAL A 420 -1.63 -21.87 -4.31
N ARG A 421 -1.45 -20.71 -4.92
CA ARG A 421 -1.13 -19.46 -4.23
C ARG A 421 -2.30 -19.03 -3.37
N GLU A 422 -2.03 -18.61 -2.14
CA GLU A 422 -3.04 -18.08 -1.24
C GLU A 422 -2.88 -16.58 -1.04
N ALA A 423 -4.01 -15.88 -1.01
CA ALA A 423 -4.14 -14.55 -0.44
C ALA A 423 -4.44 -14.68 1.05
N ARG A 424 -3.62 -14.05 1.88
CA ARG A 424 -3.79 -14.05 3.34
C ARG A 424 -3.97 -12.64 3.88
N ILE A 425 -4.79 -12.51 4.92
CA ILE A 425 -4.99 -11.28 5.67
C ILE A 425 -4.88 -11.60 7.15
N GLN A 426 -4.04 -10.85 7.86
CA GLN A 426 -3.91 -10.94 9.30
C GLN A 426 -5.07 -10.21 10.00
N THR A 427 -5.36 -10.56 11.23
CA THR A 427 -6.35 -9.89 12.08
C THR A 427 -5.98 -8.42 12.24
N LEU A 428 -6.96 -7.53 12.10
CA LEU A 428 -6.71 -6.08 12.03
C LEU A 428 -6.35 -5.49 13.38
N GLU A 429 -7.06 -5.92 14.43
CA GLU A 429 -6.97 -5.35 15.77
C GLU A 429 -5.75 -5.95 16.49
N PRO A 430 -4.82 -5.09 17.02
CA PRO A 430 -3.52 -5.55 17.53
C PRO A 430 -3.61 -6.54 18.70
N ASP A 431 -4.50 -6.28 19.69
CA ASP A 431 -4.59 -7.13 20.88
C ASP A 431 -5.20 -8.51 20.56
N ILE A 432 -6.15 -8.56 19.61
CA ILE A 432 -6.72 -9.83 19.12
C ILE A 432 -5.68 -10.57 18.30
N TRP A 433 -4.97 -9.87 17.42
CA TRP A 433 -3.88 -10.45 16.62
C TRP A 433 -2.78 -11.04 17.52
N MET A 434 -2.34 -10.34 18.58
CA MET A 434 -1.35 -10.88 19.53
C MET A 434 -1.85 -12.16 20.21
N LYS A 435 -3.10 -12.19 20.65
CA LYS A 435 -3.70 -13.40 21.25
C LYS A 435 -3.72 -14.57 20.27
N GLU A 436 -4.09 -14.32 19.00
CA GLU A 436 -4.10 -15.36 17.96
C GLU A 436 -2.68 -15.86 17.65
N VAL A 437 -1.68 -14.96 17.58
CA VAL A 437 -0.28 -15.34 17.39
C VAL A 437 0.23 -16.20 18.56
N MET A 438 -0.08 -15.85 19.79
CA MET A 438 0.29 -16.65 20.96
C MET A 438 -0.34 -18.03 20.94
N LEU A 439 -1.57 -18.18 20.45
CA LEU A 439 -2.30 -19.45 20.42
C LEU A 439 -1.92 -20.32 19.21
N TYR A 440 -1.76 -19.71 18.03
CA TYR A 440 -1.65 -20.42 16.75
C TYR A 440 -0.31 -20.20 16.04
N GLY A 441 0.53 -19.32 16.56
CA GLY A 441 1.77 -18.91 15.92
C GLY A 441 1.58 -17.88 14.80
N HIS A 442 0.35 -17.52 14.43
CA HIS A 442 0.02 -16.50 13.44
C HIS A 442 -1.39 -15.93 13.66
N GLY A 443 -1.61 -14.66 13.26
CA GLY A 443 -2.91 -14.01 13.34
C GLY A 443 -3.69 -14.02 12.02
N THR A 444 -3.56 -15.06 11.18
CA THR A 444 -4.24 -15.13 9.88
C THR A 444 -5.74 -15.35 10.05
N ARG A 445 -6.55 -14.30 9.81
CA ARG A 445 -8.02 -14.35 9.89
C ARG A 445 -8.70 -14.81 8.60
N LYS A 446 -8.07 -14.58 7.45
CA LYS A 446 -8.63 -14.91 6.14
C LYS A 446 -7.57 -15.56 5.27
N ARG A 447 -7.96 -16.66 4.63
CA ARG A 447 -7.18 -17.36 3.61
C ARG A 447 -8.09 -17.54 2.39
N THR A 448 -7.59 -17.19 1.22
CA THR A 448 -8.31 -17.35 -0.04
C THR A 448 -7.36 -17.99 -1.05
N PRO A 449 -7.56 -19.25 -1.43
CA PRO A 449 -6.84 -19.84 -2.54
C PRO A 449 -7.16 -19.05 -3.82
N LEU A 450 -6.13 -18.71 -4.60
CA LEU A 450 -6.29 -18.03 -5.87
C LEU A 450 -6.43 -19.05 -6.99
N GLY A 451 -7.55 -19.01 -7.69
CA GLY A 451 -7.74 -19.76 -8.90
C GLY A 451 -6.78 -19.31 -10.01
N LYS A 452 -6.58 -20.14 -11.01
CA LYS A 452 -5.66 -19.82 -12.13
C LYS A 452 -6.03 -18.52 -12.83
N LEU A 453 -7.32 -18.29 -13.08
CA LEU A 453 -7.79 -17.08 -13.72
C LEU A 453 -7.57 -15.84 -12.84
N GLU A 454 -7.90 -15.92 -11.56
CA GLU A 454 -7.68 -14.83 -10.61
C GLU A 454 -6.19 -14.45 -10.50
N LEU A 455 -5.29 -15.44 -10.51
CA LEU A 455 -3.86 -15.20 -10.51
C LEU A 455 -3.40 -14.48 -11.78
N LEU A 456 -3.91 -14.88 -12.95
CA LEU A 456 -3.55 -14.22 -14.21
C LEU A 456 -4.15 -12.81 -14.34
N GLU A 457 -5.34 -12.59 -13.78
CA GLU A 457 -5.93 -11.24 -13.63
C GLU A 457 -5.04 -10.36 -12.71
N GLU A 458 -4.51 -10.89 -11.61
CA GLU A 458 -3.52 -10.17 -10.78
C GLU A 458 -2.25 -9.84 -11.58
N VAL A 459 -1.70 -10.79 -12.34
CA VAL A 459 -0.50 -10.57 -13.18
C VAL A 459 -0.73 -9.44 -14.19
N LEU A 460 -1.88 -9.44 -14.85
CA LEU A 460 -2.27 -8.39 -15.80
C LEU A 460 -2.43 -7.03 -15.09
N ALA A 461 -3.19 -7.02 -13.99
CA ALA A 461 -3.46 -5.80 -13.24
C ALA A 461 -2.19 -5.14 -12.69
N MET A 462 -1.23 -5.92 -12.25
CA MET A 462 0.04 -5.42 -11.73
C MET A 462 1.00 -5.06 -12.87
N GLY A 463 1.22 -5.96 -13.81
CA GLY A 463 2.21 -5.77 -14.87
C GLY A 463 1.90 -4.59 -15.80
N LEU A 464 0.63 -4.37 -16.16
CA LEU A 464 0.23 -3.23 -17.02
C LEU A 464 0.39 -1.86 -16.34
N ARG A 465 0.69 -1.81 -15.05
CA ARG A 465 1.00 -0.57 -14.33
C ARG A 465 2.49 -0.28 -14.24
N THR A 466 3.32 -1.14 -14.79
CA THR A 466 4.77 -0.94 -14.87
C THR A 466 5.18 -0.46 -16.27
N ASP A 467 6.30 0.18 -16.34
CA ASP A 467 6.88 0.65 -17.61
C ASP A 467 7.40 -0.49 -18.52
N VAL A 468 7.71 -1.64 -17.93
CA VAL A 468 8.13 -2.82 -18.69
C VAL A 468 6.96 -3.70 -19.15
N GLY A 469 5.78 -3.52 -18.55
CA GLY A 469 4.63 -4.37 -18.82
C GLY A 469 4.83 -5.81 -18.35
N ILE A 470 4.23 -6.76 -19.07
CA ILE A 470 4.30 -8.20 -18.82
C ILE A 470 5.09 -8.81 -19.95
N THR A 471 6.34 -9.19 -19.70
CA THR A 471 7.17 -9.86 -20.71
C THR A 471 6.65 -11.28 -20.98
N HIS A 472 6.93 -11.83 -22.18
CA HIS A 472 6.59 -13.22 -22.49
C HIS A 472 7.20 -14.20 -21.48
N GLN A 473 8.44 -13.97 -21.03
CA GLN A 473 9.10 -14.78 -20.01
C GLN A 473 8.40 -14.68 -18.66
N HIS A 474 7.98 -13.47 -18.26
CA HIS A 474 7.24 -13.26 -17.01
C HIS A 474 5.88 -13.96 -17.05
N TRP A 475 5.13 -13.82 -18.16
CA TRP A 475 3.86 -14.50 -18.35
C TRP A 475 3.97 -16.02 -18.24
N GLN A 476 5.00 -16.61 -18.87
CA GLN A 476 5.24 -18.06 -18.86
C GLN A 476 5.48 -18.64 -17.46
N GLN A 477 5.92 -17.84 -16.50
CA GLN A 477 6.04 -18.30 -15.10
C GLN A 477 4.68 -18.61 -14.48
N PHE A 478 3.64 -17.94 -14.92
CA PHE A 478 2.26 -18.10 -14.42
C PHE A 478 1.40 -18.93 -15.36
N GLU A 479 1.63 -18.84 -16.67
CA GLU A 479 0.91 -19.58 -17.72
C GLU A 479 1.89 -20.20 -18.72
N PRO A 480 2.44 -21.41 -18.43
CA PRO A 480 3.42 -22.02 -19.29
C PRO A 480 2.84 -22.63 -20.58
N GLN A 481 1.51 -22.77 -20.69
CA GLN A 481 0.85 -23.47 -21.80
C GLN A 481 0.34 -22.54 -22.90
N LEU A 482 -0.01 -21.30 -22.54
CA LEU A 482 -0.55 -20.29 -23.44
C LEU A 482 0.37 -19.08 -23.44
N THR A 483 0.74 -18.62 -24.62
CA THR A 483 1.50 -17.37 -24.78
C THR A 483 0.58 -16.17 -24.68
N LEU A 484 1.14 -14.96 -24.50
CA LEU A 484 0.37 -13.71 -24.58
C LEU A 484 -0.35 -13.58 -25.94
N TRP A 485 0.27 -14.07 -27.03
CA TRP A 485 -0.35 -14.09 -28.35
C TRP A 485 -1.55 -15.03 -28.45
N ASP A 486 -1.47 -16.23 -27.83
CA ASP A 486 -2.59 -17.18 -27.82
C ASP A 486 -3.80 -16.62 -27.07
N VAL A 487 -3.56 -15.79 -26.04
CA VAL A 487 -4.62 -15.24 -25.19
C VAL A 487 -5.19 -13.92 -25.74
N PHE A 488 -4.33 -13.05 -26.25
CA PHE A 488 -4.67 -11.67 -26.58
C PHE A 488 -4.65 -11.36 -28.08
N GLY A 489 -3.90 -12.12 -28.89
CA GLY A 489 -3.67 -11.82 -30.30
C GLY A 489 -4.87 -11.99 -31.25
N ALA A 490 -5.98 -12.56 -30.74
CA ALA A 490 -7.22 -12.70 -31.52
C ALA A 490 -8.43 -12.02 -30.83
N SER A 491 -8.19 -11.15 -29.85
CA SER A 491 -9.24 -10.44 -29.12
C SER A 491 -9.52 -9.08 -29.77
N LYS A 492 -10.74 -8.89 -30.29
CA LYS A 492 -11.17 -7.61 -30.88
C LYS A 492 -11.09 -6.43 -29.89
N GLU A 493 -11.30 -6.70 -28.62
CA GLU A 493 -11.18 -5.69 -27.56
C GLU A 493 -9.73 -5.25 -27.40
N VAL A 494 -8.79 -6.19 -27.49
CA VAL A 494 -7.36 -5.89 -27.45
C VAL A 494 -6.94 -5.18 -28.74
N ASP A 495 -7.42 -5.62 -29.92
CA ASP A 495 -7.17 -4.92 -31.19
C ASP A 495 -7.59 -3.46 -31.11
N THR A 496 -8.78 -3.17 -30.57
CA THR A 496 -9.24 -1.79 -30.37
C THR A 496 -8.30 -0.98 -29.48
N LEU A 497 -7.74 -1.57 -28.41
CA LEU A 497 -6.81 -0.90 -27.52
C LEU A 497 -5.44 -0.68 -28.16
N LEU A 498 -4.99 -1.62 -29.01
CA LEU A 498 -3.77 -1.49 -29.82
C LEU A 498 -3.93 -0.37 -30.86
N GLU A 499 -5.06 -0.33 -31.59
CA GLU A 499 -5.36 0.72 -32.57
C GLU A 499 -5.45 2.12 -31.93
N GLN A 500 -5.94 2.21 -30.68
CA GLN A 500 -5.99 3.45 -29.93
C GLN A 500 -4.65 3.87 -29.32
N GLY A 501 -3.60 3.07 -29.47
CA GLY A 501 -2.29 3.29 -28.86
C GLY A 501 -2.36 3.28 -27.32
N LEU A 502 -3.22 2.46 -26.73
CA LEU A 502 -3.34 2.29 -25.27
C LEU A 502 -2.57 1.07 -24.78
N LEU A 503 -2.46 0.06 -25.62
CA LEU A 503 -1.68 -1.15 -25.39
C LEU A 503 -0.68 -1.37 -26.52
N ARG A 504 0.36 -2.11 -26.21
CA ARG A 504 1.30 -2.68 -27.17
C ARG A 504 1.47 -4.16 -26.87
N LEU A 505 1.32 -5.00 -27.90
CA LEU A 505 1.64 -6.43 -27.85
C LEU A 505 2.69 -6.72 -28.94
N ASP A 506 3.92 -6.95 -28.53
CA ASP A 506 5.05 -7.18 -29.43
C ASP A 506 5.96 -8.31 -28.95
N HIS A 507 7.17 -8.45 -29.54
CA HIS A 507 8.16 -9.46 -29.19
C HIS A 507 8.67 -9.35 -27.73
N ARG A 508 8.44 -8.23 -27.03
CA ARG A 508 8.82 -8.03 -25.64
C ARG A 508 7.74 -8.54 -24.70
N GLY A 509 6.47 -8.38 -25.09
CA GLY A 509 5.32 -8.75 -24.27
C GLY A 509 4.13 -7.82 -24.46
N LEU A 510 3.27 -7.76 -23.44
CA LEU A 510 2.10 -6.89 -23.35
C LEU A 510 2.40 -5.73 -22.39
N ALA A 511 2.26 -4.49 -22.84
CA ALA A 511 2.50 -3.31 -22.06
C ALA A 511 1.46 -2.22 -22.36
N ALA A 512 1.21 -1.33 -21.40
CA ALA A 512 0.53 -0.09 -21.69
C ALA A 512 1.48 0.83 -22.48
N GLU A 513 1.01 1.41 -23.57
CA GLU A 513 1.73 2.42 -24.34
C GLU A 513 1.78 3.72 -23.53
N SER A 514 2.91 3.98 -22.93
CA SER A 514 3.17 5.03 -21.94
C SER A 514 2.44 4.75 -20.59
N PRO A 515 3.11 4.88 -19.47
CA PRO A 515 2.41 4.94 -18.19
C PRO A 515 1.45 6.12 -18.27
N LEU A 516 0.27 5.80 -18.72
CA LEU A 516 -0.95 6.55 -19.02
C LEU A 516 -0.82 8.08 -18.96
N PRO A 517 -0.81 8.78 -20.10
CA PRO A 517 -1.13 10.19 -20.09
C PRO A 517 -2.64 10.32 -19.92
N CYS A 518 -3.04 10.96 -18.83
CA CYS A 518 -4.34 11.58 -18.68
C CYS A 518 -5.38 10.92 -17.78
N ALA A 519 -5.78 11.65 -16.73
CA ALA A 519 -6.97 11.36 -15.93
C ALA A 519 -8.24 11.28 -16.77
N ARG A 520 -8.39 12.01 -17.88
CA ARG A 520 -9.49 11.79 -18.86
C ARG A 520 -9.49 10.39 -19.46
N ARG A 521 -8.30 9.78 -19.57
CA ARG A 521 -8.17 8.38 -20.00
C ARG A 521 -8.12 7.41 -18.81
N MET A 522 -7.68 7.84 -17.60
CA MET A 522 -7.78 7.04 -16.38
C MET A 522 -9.23 6.76 -15.98
N THR A 523 -10.16 7.71 -16.13
CA THR A 523 -11.61 7.44 -15.97
C THR A 523 -12.10 6.44 -17.02
N ARG A 524 -11.58 6.48 -18.25
CA ARG A 524 -11.83 5.45 -19.26
C ARG A 524 -11.04 4.15 -19.02
N CYS A 525 -9.82 4.20 -18.46
CA CYS A 525 -9.07 3.00 -18.03
C CYS A 525 -9.62 2.37 -16.76
N CYS A 526 -10.33 3.09 -15.89
CA CYS A 526 -11.18 2.45 -14.89
C CYS A 526 -12.37 1.71 -15.56
N CYS A 527 -12.83 2.15 -16.74
CA CYS A 527 -13.74 1.39 -17.61
C CYS A 527 -13.01 0.21 -18.31
N ILE A 528 -11.74 0.33 -18.67
CA ILE A 528 -10.86 -0.76 -19.14
C ILE A 528 -10.62 -1.78 -18.01
N ARG A 529 -10.64 -1.37 -16.74
CA ARG A 529 -10.71 -2.25 -15.57
C ARG A 529 -11.95 -3.15 -15.63
N GLY A 530 -13.09 -2.65 -16.08
CA GLY A 530 -14.27 -3.44 -16.38
C GLY A 530 -14.05 -4.42 -17.55
N THR A 531 -13.34 -4.02 -18.58
CA THR A 531 -13.16 -4.78 -19.83
C THR A 531 -11.99 -5.75 -19.75
N LEU A 532 -10.82 -5.36 -19.20
CA LEU A 532 -9.69 -6.27 -18.96
C LEU A 532 -9.93 -7.20 -17.76
N CYS A 533 -10.71 -6.78 -16.75
CA CYS A 533 -11.26 -7.70 -15.75
C CYS A 533 -12.43 -8.52 -16.29
N GLN A 534 -12.96 -8.22 -17.48
CA GLN A 534 -13.96 -9.00 -18.20
C GLN A 534 -13.38 -9.84 -19.35
N ALA A 535 -12.17 -9.53 -19.84
CA ALA A 535 -11.37 -10.39 -20.71
C ALA A 535 -10.46 -11.29 -19.88
#